data_878724b924c77fd8ea1974500434994c
#
_entry.id   878724b924c77fd8ea1974500434994c
#
_cell.length_a   1.000
_cell.length_b   1.000
_cell.length_c   1.000
_cell.angle_alpha   90.00
_cell.angle_beta   90.00
_cell.angle_gamma   90.00
#
_symmetry.space_group_name_H-M   'P 1'
#
loop_
_entity.id
_entity.type
_entity.pdbx_description
1 polymer ?
#
loop_
_entity_poly.entity_id
_entity_poly.type
_entity_poly.pdbx_seq_one_letter_code
_entity_poly.pdbx_strand_id
1 'polypeptide(L)'
;MELRGFSCVSLEPYEEKRKNCCVSRSFGRKVDDINELEEAVITHCLNAAEKIRADSQVAKTITVFIRTSPFDKNKRYYSNSRTLDFPIATSNSIEMIKQAVKALNDIYKYGYKYQKAGVILSNLKDSKNNQENLLTPLLEDKSKSITAIDQETAVNRAYKSPIIKYNFE
;
A
#
# COMPACT_ATOMS: atom_id res chain seq x y z
N MET A 1 -9.94 -7.70 -36.23
CA MET A 1 -8.66 -7.96 -36.91
C MET A 1 -7.82 -9.01 -36.19
N GLU A 2 -7.88 -9.15 -34.88
CA GLU A 2 -7.15 -10.18 -34.12
C GLU A 2 -7.47 -11.62 -34.52
N LEU A 3 -8.71 -11.92 -34.90
CA LEU A 3 -9.11 -13.24 -35.44
C LEU A 3 -8.40 -13.66 -36.73
N ARG A 4 -7.66 -12.76 -37.36
CA ARG A 4 -6.84 -13.03 -38.56
C ARG A 4 -5.34 -13.07 -38.26
N GLY A 5 -4.94 -13.12 -36.98
CA GLY A 5 -3.54 -13.21 -36.57
C GLY A 5 -2.75 -11.90 -36.63
N PHE A 6 -3.43 -10.76 -36.80
CA PHE A 6 -2.78 -9.45 -36.70
C PHE A 6 -2.96 -8.88 -35.28
N SER A 7 -1.86 -8.73 -34.55
CA SER A 7 -1.90 -8.09 -33.24
C SER A 7 -2.34 -6.64 -33.38
N CYS A 8 -3.41 -6.25 -32.68
CA CYS A 8 -3.87 -4.86 -32.62
C CYS A 8 -3.12 -4.04 -31.56
N VAL A 9 -2.34 -4.70 -30.69
CA VAL A 9 -1.51 -4.09 -29.66
C VAL A 9 -0.06 -4.39 -30.03
N SER A 10 0.74 -3.35 -30.24
CA SER A 10 2.18 -3.49 -30.41
C SER A 10 2.80 -4.01 -29.11
N LEU A 11 3.65 -5.03 -29.21
CA LEU A 11 4.51 -5.43 -28.11
C LEU A 11 5.54 -4.30 -27.88
N GLU A 12 5.38 -3.54 -26.82
CA GLU A 12 6.39 -2.58 -26.42
C GLU A 12 7.58 -3.36 -25.81
N PRO A 13 8.76 -3.32 -26.43
CA PRO A 13 9.92 -4.09 -25.98
C PRO A 13 10.57 -3.50 -24.71
N TYR A 14 10.02 -2.43 -24.16
CA TYR A 14 10.54 -1.74 -22.97
C TYR A 14 9.52 -1.81 -21.84
N GLU A 15 9.87 -2.51 -20.77
CA GLU A 15 9.10 -2.46 -19.53
C GLU A 15 9.28 -1.07 -18.91
N GLU A 16 8.32 -0.17 -19.17
CA GLU A 16 8.26 1.09 -18.43
C GLU A 16 8.14 0.79 -16.94
N LYS A 17 9.05 1.37 -16.14
CA LYS A 17 8.98 1.28 -14.68
C LYS A 17 7.64 1.82 -14.20
N ARG A 18 7.13 1.21 -13.14
CA ARG A 18 5.83 1.61 -12.55
C ARG A 18 5.88 3.08 -12.14
N LYS A 19 4.85 3.82 -12.53
CA LYS A 19 4.64 5.22 -12.13
C LYS A 19 3.96 5.32 -10.77
N ASN A 20 3.17 4.30 -10.42
CA ASN A 20 2.43 4.19 -9.16
C ASN A 20 2.38 2.73 -8.70
N CYS A 21 2.32 2.52 -7.38
CA CYS A 21 2.11 1.21 -6.77
C CYS A 21 0.87 1.26 -5.89
N CYS A 22 -0.17 0.52 -6.25
CA CYS A 22 -1.41 0.43 -5.47
C CYS A 22 -1.52 -0.95 -4.83
N VAL A 23 -1.75 -0.98 -3.51
CA VAL A 23 -2.06 -2.20 -2.77
C VAL A 23 -3.36 -1.97 -2.00
N SER A 24 -4.38 -2.75 -2.31
CA SER A 24 -5.68 -2.64 -1.64
C SER A 24 -6.40 -3.97 -1.59
N ARG A 25 -7.23 -4.17 -0.58
CA ARG A 25 -8.05 -5.36 -0.44
C ARG A 25 -9.43 -5.01 0.10
N SER A 26 -10.44 -5.74 -0.35
CA SER A 26 -11.76 -5.71 0.27
C SER A 26 -11.79 -6.67 1.45
N PHE A 27 -12.45 -6.25 2.52
CA PHE A 27 -12.65 -7.09 3.70
C PHE A 27 -13.73 -8.12 3.45
N GLY A 28 -13.54 -9.35 3.93
CA GLY A 28 -14.57 -10.42 3.86
C GLY A 28 -15.78 -10.09 4.73
N ARG A 29 -15.57 -9.37 5.84
CA ARG A 29 -16.62 -8.80 6.70
C ARG A 29 -16.47 -7.28 6.75
N LYS A 30 -17.54 -6.57 7.05
CA LYS A 30 -17.49 -5.12 7.23
C LYS A 30 -16.76 -4.80 8.53
N VAL A 31 -15.85 -3.85 8.49
CA VAL A 31 -14.99 -3.42 9.61
C VAL A 31 -15.42 -2.03 10.06
N ASP A 32 -15.61 -1.85 11.36
CA ASP A 32 -15.93 -0.57 12.01
C ASP A 32 -14.88 -0.14 13.04
N ASP A 33 -14.01 -1.07 13.46
CA ASP A 33 -12.92 -0.78 14.40
C ASP A 33 -11.72 -0.15 13.67
N ILE A 34 -11.22 0.95 14.23
CA ILE A 34 -10.05 1.66 13.72
C ILE A 34 -8.78 0.81 13.82
N ASN A 35 -8.62 0.02 14.88
CA ASN A 35 -7.43 -0.82 15.06
C ASN A 35 -7.31 -1.87 13.96
N GLU A 36 -8.43 -2.49 13.57
CA GLU A 36 -8.46 -3.47 12.49
C GLU A 36 -8.17 -2.82 11.12
N LEU A 37 -8.66 -1.60 10.90
CA LEU A 37 -8.32 -0.82 9.70
C LEU A 37 -6.84 -0.44 9.66
N GLU A 38 -6.28 -0.07 10.82
CA GLU A 38 -4.87 0.28 10.95
C GLU A 38 -3.97 -0.91 10.64
N GLU A 39 -4.26 -2.09 11.19
CA GLU A 39 -3.52 -3.33 10.86
C GLU A 39 -3.57 -3.66 9.37
N ALA A 40 -4.73 -3.48 8.74
CA ALA A 40 -4.87 -3.69 7.31
C ALA A 40 -4.05 -2.69 6.49
N VAL A 41 -4.06 -1.41 6.86
CA VAL A 41 -3.28 -0.35 6.20
C VAL A 41 -1.78 -0.58 6.38
N ILE A 42 -1.32 -0.97 7.58
CA ILE A 42 0.07 -1.34 7.85
C ILE A 42 0.50 -2.49 6.94
N THR A 43 -0.32 -3.53 6.82
CA THR A 43 -0.06 -4.66 5.94
C THR A 43 0.05 -4.23 4.47
N HIS A 44 -0.83 -3.34 4.02
CA HIS A 44 -0.78 -2.81 2.65
C HIS A 44 0.46 -1.94 2.42
N CYS A 45 0.89 -1.16 3.41
CA CYS A 45 2.13 -0.39 3.35
C CYS A 45 3.37 -1.28 3.21
N LEU A 46 3.47 -2.35 4.02
CA LEU A 46 4.58 -3.30 3.95
C LEU A 46 4.67 -3.93 2.57
N ASN A 47 3.54 -4.43 2.05
CA ASN A 47 3.49 -5.04 0.73
C ASN A 47 3.81 -4.05 -0.41
N ALA A 48 3.39 -2.77 -0.26
CA ALA A 48 3.71 -1.73 -1.24
C ALA A 48 5.20 -1.37 -1.20
N ALA A 49 5.77 -1.21 0.00
CA ALA A 49 7.19 -0.92 0.19
C ALA A 49 8.08 -2.03 -0.37
N GLU A 50 7.72 -3.30 -0.14
CA GLU A 50 8.42 -4.46 -0.72
C GLU A 50 8.44 -4.40 -2.25
N LYS A 51 7.28 -4.13 -2.88
CA LYS A 51 7.18 -4.04 -4.34
C LYS A 51 8.05 -2.93 -4.93
N ILE A 52 8.05 -1.73 -4.35
CA ILE A 52 8.87 -0.63 -4.88
C ILE A 52 10.36 -0.87 -4.64
N ARG A 53 10.74 -1.54 -3.53
CA ARG A 53 12.13 -1.96 -3.30
C ARG A 53 12.61 -2.98 -4.32
N ALA A 54 11.76 -3.97 -4.66
CA ALA A 54 12.08 -4.95 -5.70
C ALA A 54 12.33 -4.28 -7.06
N ASP A 55 11.60 -3.19 -7.36
CA ASP A 55 11.78 -2.40 -8.58
C ASP A 55 12.92 -1.35 -8.46
N SER A 56 13.67 -1.33 -7.34
CA SER A 56 14.71 -0.32 -7.03
C SER A 56 14.17 1.11 -7.11
N GLN A 57 12.96 1.34 -6.62
CA GLN A 57 12.28 2.62 -6.63
C GLN A 57 12.05 3.17 -5.22
N VAL A 58 11.86 4.49 -5.13
CA VAL A 58 11.46 5.22 -3.92
C VAL A 58 10.21 6.04 -4.22
N ALA A 59 9.34 6.22 -3.22
CA ALA A 59 8.10 6.97 -3.35
C ALA A 59 8.22 8.35 -2.71
N LYS A 60 7.66 9.37 -3.35
CA LYS A 60 7.58 10.73 -2.79
C LYS A 60 6.23 11.00 -2.12
N THR A 61 5.18 10.26 -2.49
CA THR A 61 3.81 10.53 -2.07
C THR A 61 3.11 9.23 -1.67
N ILE A 62 2.37 9.26 -0.56
CA ILE A 62 1.50 8.17 -0.11
C ILE A 62 0.06 8.66 -0.02
N THR A 63 -0.86 7.87 -0.55
CA THR A 63 -2.30 8.09 -0.44
C THR A 63 -2.94 6.90 0.25
N VAL A 64 -3.66 7.13 1.34
CA VAL A 64 -4.48 6.12 2.00
C VAL A 64 -5.93 6.40 1.67
N PHE A 65 -6.68 5.35 1.40
CA PHE A 65 -8.12 5.45 1.15
C PHE A 65 -8.90 4.35 1.86
N ILE A 66 -10.09 4.71 2.27
CA ILE A 66 -11.08 3.80 2.87
C ILE A 66 -12.45 4.05 2.23
N ARG A 67 -13.23 2.99 2.09
CA ARG A 67 -14.59 3.11 1.57
C ARG A 67 -15.54 2.04 2.11
N THR A 68 -16.81 2.42 2.23
CA THR A 68 -17.92 1.51 2.55
C THR A 68 -18.41 0.80 1.28
N SER A 69 -19.30 -0.17 1.43
CA SER A 69 -19.92 -0.84 0.28
C SER A 69 -20.90 0.12 -0.45
N PRO A 70 -20.79 0.28 -1.76
CA PRO A 70 -21.76 1.06 -2.53
C PRO A 70 -23.12 0.36 -2.71
N PHE A 71 -23.17 -0.96 -2.44
CA PHE A 71 -24.37 -1.79 -2.65
C PHE A 71 -25.28 -1.89 -1.42
N ASP A 72 -24.89 -1.26 -0.30
CA ASP A 72 -25.69 -1.30 0.93
C ASP A 72 -26.74 -0.19 0.90
N LYS A 73 -27.95 -0.52 0.41
CA LYS A 73 -29.07 0.41 0.27
C LYS A 73 -29.52 1.05 1.59
N ASN A 74 -29.22 0.42 2.72
CA ASN A 74 -29.67 0.86 4.05
C ASN A 74 -28.64 1.74 4.79
N LYS A 75 -27.46 2.03 4.19
CA LYS A 75 -26.41 2.78 4.86
C LYS A 75 -25.86 3.87 3.93
N ARG A 76 -25.46 4.99 4.55
CA ARG A 76 -24.80 6.07 3.80
C ARG A 76 -23.48 5.59 3.24
N TYR A 77 -23.28 5.76 1.95
CA TYR A 77 -22.00 5.55 1.30
C TYR A 77 -20.97 6.57 1.80
N TYR A 78 -19.82 6.09 2.18
CA TYR A 78 -18.68 6.91 2.56
C TYR A 78 -17.42 6.42 1.84
N SER A 79 -16.75 7.32 1.17
CA SER A 79 -15.45 7.09 0.56
C SER A 79 -14.60 8.32 0.78
N ASN A 80 -13.42 8.13 1.32
CA ASN A 80 -12.47 9.22 1.53
C ASN A 80 -11.04 8.74 1.32
N SER A 81 -10.17 9.70 0.99
CA SER A 81 -8.74 9.46 0.81
C SER A 81 -7.94 10.65 1.31
N ARG A 82 -6.74 10.38 1.79
CA ARG A 82 -5.78 11.39 2.22
C ARG A 82 -4.44 11.12 1.59
N THR A 83 -3.89 12.16 0.98
CA THR A 83 -2.56 12.13 0.37
C THR A 83 -1.60 12.94 1.23
N LEU A 84 -0.43 12.37 1.51
CA LEU A 84 0.66 12.99 2.24
C LEU A 84 1.95 12.82 1.45
N ASP A 85 2.80 13.85 1.47
CA ASP A 85 4.11 13.81 0.83
C ASP A 85 5.20 13.49 1.87
N PHE A 86 6.16 12.67 1.46
CA PHE A 86 7.37 12.46 2.25
C PHE A 86 8.35 13.65 2.05
N PRO A 87 9.01 14.11 3.12
CA PRO A 87 10.05 15.16 2.99
C PRO A 87 11.12 14.77 1.97
N ILE A 88 11.57 13.53 2.05
CA ILE A 88 12.52 12.90 1.11
C ILE A 88 11.84 11.67 0.53
N ALA A 89 12.04 11.40 -0.78
CA ALA A 89 11.53 10.19 -1.38
C ALA A 89 12.14 8.96 -0.69
N THR A 90 11.32 8.01 -0.27
CA THR A 90 11.73 6.92 0.60
C THR A 90 11.16 5.57 0.15
N SER A 91 11.85 4.49 0.50
CA SER A 91 11.35 3.12 0.46
C SER A 91 11.30 2.48 1.86
N ASN A 92 11.50 3.32 2.90
CA ASN A 92 11.52 2.87 4.29
C ASN A 92 10.09 2.58 4.77
N SER A 93 9.81 1.32 5.10
CA SER A 93 8.51 0.85 5.55
C SER A 93 8.02 1.56 6.82
N ILE A 94 8.92 1.86 7.76
CA ILE A 94 8.56 2.49 9.04
C ILE A 94 8.03 3.90 8.81
N GLU A 95 8.71 4.67 7.95
CA GLU A 95 8.29 6.03 7.62
C GLU A 95 6.96 6.04 6.86
N MET A 96 6.80 5.10 5.92
CA MET A 96 5.54 4.92 5.19
C MET A 96 4.38 4.59 6.13
N ILE A 97 4.58 3.68 7.08
CA ILE A 97 3.58 3.30 8.07
C ILE A 97 3.17 4.50 8.92
N LYS A 98 4.13 5.29 9.43
CA LYS A 98 3.84 6.48 10.22
C LYS A 98 2.93 7.46 9.48
N GLN A 99 3.23 7.74 8.21
CA GLN A 99 2.43 8.64 7.38
C GLN A 99 1.07 8.01 7.02
N ALA A 100 1.02 6.70 6.77
CA ALA A 100 -0.23 6.01 6.46
C ALA A 100 -1.20 5.99 7.64
N VAL A 101 -0.72 5.72 8.85
CA VAL A 101 -1.55 5.76 10.07
C VAL A 101 -2.07 7.17 10.31
N LYS A 102 -1.23 8.20 10.15
CA LYS A 102 -1.66 9.59 10.24
C LYS A 102 -2.77 9.90 9.21
N ALA A 103 -2.58 9.51 7.94
CA ALA A 103 -3.57 9.72 6.90
C ALA A 103 -4.87 8.95 7.18
N LEU A 104 -4.80 7.74 7.72
CA LEU A 104 -5.97 6.95 8.12
C LEU A 104 -6.78 7.66 9.20
N ASN A 105 -6.12 8.17 10.24
CA ASN A 105 -6.77 8.89 11.33
C ASN A 105 -7.50 10.16 10.85
N ASP A 106 -6.94 10.86 9.83
CA ASP A 106 -7.56 12.05 9.23
C ASP A 106 -8.87 11.72 8.49
N ILE A 107 -9.00 10.52 7.93
CA ILE A 107 -10.15 10.13 7.09
C ILE A 107 -11.13 9.20 7.79
N TYR A 108 -10.74 8.58 8.90
CA TYR A 108 -11.61 7.68 9.65
C TYR A 108 -12.82 8.42 10.23
N LYS A 109 -13.98 7.82 10.14
CA LYS A 109 -15.21 8.30 10.79
C LYS A 109 -15.88 7.17 11.54
N TYR A 110 -16.14 7.40 12.81
CA TYR A 110 -16.89 6.49 13.65
C TYR A 110 -18.32 6.25 13.12
N GLY A 111 -18.84 5.03 13.30
CA GLY A 111 -20.21 4.67 12.90
C GLY A 111 -20.37 4.20 11.46
N TYR A 112 -19.32 4.23 10.65
CA TYR A 112 -19.32 3.66 9.30
C TYR A 112 -18.76 2.23 9.31
N LYS A 113 -19.29 1.37 8.43
CA LYS A 113 -18.81 0.00 8.23
C LYS A 113 -18.03 -0.07 6.91
N TYR A 114 -16.74 -0.11 7.03
CA TYR A 114 -15.81 -0.10 5.89
C TYR A 114 -15.74 -1.47 5.21
N GLN A 115 -15.69 -1.46 3.89
CA GLN A 115 -15.61 -2.65 3.04
C GLN A 115 -14.24 -2.79 2.37
N LYS A 116 -13.53 -1.69 2.15
CA LYS A 116 -12.24 -1.68 1.46
C LYS A 116 -11.33 -0.62 2.03
N ALA A 117 -10.05 -0.98 2.20
CA ALA A 117 -8.95 -0.07 2.47
C ALA A 117 -7.81 -0.32 1.49
N GLY A 118 -6.98 0.69 1.29
CA GLY A 118 -5.79 0.55 0.45
C GLY A 118 -4.83 1.72 0.56
N VAL A 119 -3.63 1.46 0.03
CA VAL A 119 -2.52 2.40 -0.03
C VAL A 119 -2.06 2.53 -1.47
N ILE A 120 -1.78 3.75 -1.89
CA ILE A 120 -1.20 4.07 -3.20
C ILE A 120 0.09 4.84 -2.96
N LEU A 121 1.19 4.35 -3.48
CA LEU A 121 2.46 5.05 -3.56
C LEU A 121 2.57 5.69 -4.95
N SER A 122 2.86 6.97 -5.00
CA SER A 122 2.94 7.74 -6.25
C SER A 122 4.23 8.54 -6.30
N ASN A 123 4.47 9.17 -7.47
CA ASN A 123 5.71 9.91 -7.73
C ASN A 123 6.94 9.01 -7.47
N LEU A 124 6.89 7.79 -8.04
CA LEU A 124 7.98 6.83 -7.94
C LEU A 124 9.18 7.32 -8.74
N LYS A 125 10.37 7.21 -8.15
CA LYS A 125 11.65 7.57 -8.76
C LYS A 125 12.62 6.41 -8.57
N ASP A 126 13.63 6.33 -9.44
CA ASP A 126 14.73 5.40 -9.24
C ASP A 126 15.51 5.77 -7.97
N SER A 127 15.86 4.78 -7.17
CA SER A 127 16.64 4.98 -5.94
C SER A 127 18.01 5.60 -6.21
N LYS A 128 18.60 5.32 -7.39
CA LYS A 128 19.88 5.90 -7.83
C LYS A 128 19.83 7.40 -8.14
N ASN A 129 18.66 7.94 -8.47
CA ASN A 129 18.45 9.35 -8.82
C ASN A 129 17.86 10.14 -7.64
N ASN A 130 17.88 9.58 -6.44
CA ASN A 130 17.41 10.27 -5.25
C ASN A 130 18.50 11.26 -4.82
N GLN A 131 18.27 12.54 -5.12
CA GLN A 131 19.15 13.61 -4.71
C GLN A 131 19.00 13.82 -3.21
N GLU A 132 19.95 13.30 -2.43
CA GLU A 132 20.03 13.55 -1.00
C GLU A 132 20.24 15.05 -0.77
N ASN A 133 19.35 15.68 -0.02
CA ASN A 133 19.57 17.05 0.40
C ASN A 133 20.79 17.10 1.33
N LEU A 134 21.81 17.81 0.92
CA LEU A 134 23.08 17.97 1.67
C LEU A 134 22.88 18.51 3.10
N LEU A 135 21.68 19.04 3.41
CA LEU A 135 21.32 19.64 4.70
C LEU A 135 20.57 18.68 5.63
N THR A 136 20.25 17.46 5.18
CA THR A 136 19.61 16.46 6.05
C THR A 136 20.71 15.56 6.62
N PRO A 137 20.86 15.43 7.96
CA PRO A 137 21.85 14.54 8.53
C PRO A 137 21.59 13.13 8.00
N LEU A 138 22.65 12.47 7.54
CA LEU A 138 22.69 11.09 7.06
C LEU A 138 22.00 10.18 8.07
N LEU A 139 20.72 9.92 7.86
CA LEU A 139 20.08 8.78 8.50
C LEU A 139 20.73 7.56 7.85
N GLU A 140 21.65 6.94 8.60
CA GLU A 140 22.35 5.73 8.20
C GLU A 140 21.41 4.77 7.46
N ASP A 141 21.91 4.23 6.38
CA ASP A 141 21.20 3.32 5.49
C ASP A 141 20.84 2.01 6.24
N LYS A 142 19.73 2.07 6.99
CA LYS A 142 19.15 0.92 7.71
C LYS A 142 18.29 0.06 6.80
N SER A 143 18.35 0.25 5.48
CA SER A 143 17.53 -0.48 4.53
C SER A 143 17.69 -1.99 4.63
N LYS A 144 18.91 -2.48 4.85
CA LYS A 144 19.20 -3.90 5.01
C LYS A 144 18.62 -4.49 6.31
N SER A 145 18.68 -3.73 7.40
CA SER A 145 18.09 -4.14 8.69
C SER A 145 16.57 -4.13 8.66
N ILE A 146 15.97 -3.21 7.92
CA ILE A 146 14.51 -3.10 7.75
C ILE A 146 13.97 -4.28 6.95
N THR A 147 14.67 -4.70 5.90
CA THR A 147 14.27 -5.87 5.10
C THR A 147 14.23 -7.15 5.94
N ALA A 148 15.17 -7.33 6.87
CA ALA A 148 15.19 -8.45 7.79
C ALA A 148 14.01 -8.41 8.78
N ILE A 149 13.69 -7.23 9.33
CA ILE A 149 12.54 -7.03 10.23
C ILE A 149 11.21 -7.27 9.49
N ASP A 150 11.09 -6.79 8.25
CA ASP A 150 9.89 -7.01 7.44
C ASP A 150 9.66 -8.51 7.14
N GLN A 151 10.74 -9.27 6.87
CA GLN A 151 10.67 -10.71 6.67
C GLN A 151 10.23 -11.44 7.92
N GLU A 152 10.79 -11.10 9.08
CA GLU A 152 10.42 -11.70 10.37
C GLU A 152 8.97 -11.39 10.73
N THR A 153 8.52 -10.18 10.48
CA THR A 153 7.11 -9.77 10.69
C THR A 153 6.16 -10.50 9.74
N ALA A 154 6.56 -10.73 8.49
CA ALA A 154 5.78 -11.49 7.51
C ALA A 154 5.65 -12.96 7.91
N VAL A 155 6.75 -13.58 8.39
CA VAL A 155 6.78 -14.96 8.90
C VAL A 155 5.87 -15.10 10.14
N ASN A 156 5.97 -14.19 11.11
CA ASN A 156 5.12 -14.20 12.31
C ASN A 156 3.63 -14.02 12.00
N ARG A 157 3.29 -13.28 10.92
CA ARG A 157 1.91 -13.17 10.43
C ARG A 157 1.39 -14.44 9.78
N ALA A 158 2.23 -15.14 9.01
CA ALA A 158 1.86 -16.41 8.40
C ALA A 158 1.49 -17.45 9.47
N TYR A 159 2.17 -17.43 10.62
CA TYR A 159 1.86 -18.31 11.75
C TYR A 159 0.64 -17.86 12.59
N LYS A 160 0.28 -16.58 12.61
CA LYS A 160 -0.86 -16.05 13.37
C LYS A 160 -2.17 -15.95 12.56
N SER A 161 -2.14 -16.18 11.25
CA SER A 161 -3.38 -16.28 10.46
C SER A 161 -4.15 -17.51 10.90
N PRO A 162 -5.38 -17.42 11.42
CA PRO A 162 -6.21 -18.60 11.61
C PRO A 162 -6.40 -19.23 10.23
N ILE A 163 -5.92 -20.46 10.09
CA ILE A 163 -6.17 -21.30 8.91
C ILE A 163 -7.68 -21.41 8.79
N ILE A 164 -8.26 -20.74 7.78
CA ILE A 164 -9.65 -20.96 7.43
C ILE A 164 -9.72 -22.40 6.90
N LYS A 165 -10.12 -23.33 7.78
CA LYS A 165 -10.46 -24.69 7.38
C LYS A 165 -11.70 -24.57 6.49
N TYR A 166 -11.51 -24.74 5.20
CA TYR A 166 -12.60 -25.06 4.30
C TYR A 166 -13.05 -26.48 4.60
N ASN A 167 -14.15 -26.64 5.35
CA ASN A 167 -14.87 -27.90 5.38
C ASN A 167 -15.64 -27.97 4.07
N PHE A 168 -15.24 -28.88 3.20
CA PHE A 168 -16.08 -29.39 2.12
C PHE A 168 -16.99 -30.47 2.73
N GLU A 169 -18.26 -30.19 2.87
CA GLU A 169 -19.35 -31.16 2.87
C GLU A 169 -20.16 -30.97 1.60
#